data_9190ca8af4ed5b07fed03cff27abbb89
#
_entry.id   9190ca8af4ed5b07fed03cff27abbb89
#
_cell.length_a   1.000
_cell.length_b   1.000
_cell.length_c   1.000
_cell.angle_alpha   90.00
_cell.angle_beta   90.00
_cell.angle_gamma   90.00
#
_symmetry.space_group_name_H-M   'P 1'
#
loop_
_entity.id
_entity.type
_entity.pdbx_description
1 polymer ?
#
loop_
_entity_poly.entity_id
_entity_poly.type
_entity_poly.pdbx_seq_one_letter_code
_entity_poly.pdbx_strand_id
1 'polypeptide(L)'
;MSGSGKTTALRLIAGFEKPDSGLIEMRNEIISSDKVFVPPEDRNVGMVFQDYALFPHLDVEKNISFGLSKNEINEGRLEEVLEMCNLENYKNKYPQELSGGQQQRVALARAIAPGPEVILLDEPFTSLDAHMARELRDEVVYLLRKTETTAIIVTHDQEEALSVCDVVSVLENGKVIQSATPQEIYLNPVSQTVANSVGDPNILKGYSVNGRVETSLGTFVSAYDGALDVSIRPECIELTLDSDGSYLVKECTFYGHDQVISFQNSKGEVFRARSLPNTIYEAGDRINIEISE
;
A
#
# COMPACT_ATOMS: atom_id res chain seq x y z
N MET A 1 0.15 -10.31 2.36
CA MET A 1 0.44 -11.61 3.02
C MET A 1 1.70 -11.45 3.85
N SER A 2 1.67 -11.86 5.12
CA SER A 2 2.87 -11.89 5.98
C SER A 2 3.85 -12.93 5.42
N GLY A 3 5.16 -12.66 5.49
CA GLY A 3 6.20 -13.62 5.03
C GLY A 3 6.55 -13.56 3.53
N SER A 4 6.04 -12.61 2.75
CA SER A 4 6.38 -12.48 1.32
C SER A 4 7.79 -11.94 1.04
N GLY A 5 8.55 -11.50 2.07
CA GLY A 5 9.92 -10.98 1.94
C GLY A 5 10.02 -9.45 1.90
N LYS A 6 8.94 -8.71 2.13
CA LYS A 6 8.93 -7.22 2.06
C LYS A 6 9.91 -6.56 3.04
N THR A 7 9.80 -6.87 4.33
CA THR A 7 10.71 -6.34 5.37
C THR A 7 12.15 -6.78 5.14
N THR A 8 12.36 -8.01 4.64
CA THR A 8 13.71 -8.47 4.25
C THR A 8 14.29 -7.62 3.13
N ALA A 9 13.50 -7.27 2.11
CA ALA A 9 13.93 -6.38 1.04
C ALA A 9 14.36 -5.00 1.58
N LEU A 10 13.57 -4.40 2.51
CA LEU A 10 13.98 -3.14 3.16
C LEU A 10 15.30 -3.29 3.93
N ARG A 11 15.46 -4.38 4.71
CA ARG A 11 16.69 -4.64 5.48
C ARG A 11 17.91 -4.82 4.59
N LEU A 12 17.76 -5.47 3.45
CA LEU A 12 18.83 -5.61 2.45
C LEU A 12 19.23 -4.24 1.87
N ILE A 13 18.25 -3.39 1.53
CA ILE A 13 18.50 -2.04 1.02
C ILE A 13 19.14 -1.15 2.11
N ALA A 14 18.65 -1.23 3.34
CA ALA A 14 19.21 -0.50 4.48
C ALA A 14 20.62 -0.97 4.87
N GLY A 15 21.03 -2.19 4.48
CA GLY A 15 22.32 -2.76 4.85
C GLY A 15 22.36 -3.49 6.18
N PHE A 16 21.20 -3.76 6.79
CA PHE A 16 21.12 -4.59 8.00
C PHE A 16 21.31 -6.08 7.71
N GLU A 17 21.11 -6.47 6.45
CA GLU A 17 21.34 -7.84 5.99
C GLU A 17 22.15 -7.79 4.68
N LYS A 18 22.93 -8.84 4.42
CA LYS A 18 23.68 -9.01 3.18
C LYS A 18 22.92 -10.00 2.29
N PRO A 19 22.72 -9.71 0.97
CA PRO A 19 22.13 -10.68 0.05
C PRO A 19 23.06 -11.88 -0.15
N ASP A 20 22.49 -13.07 -0.25
CA ASP A 20 23.24 -14.30 -0.56
C ASP A 20 23.82 -14.27 -1.98
N SER A 21 23.16 -13.57 -2.91
CA SER A 21 23.60 -13.41 -4.30
C SER A 21 22.94 -12.18 -4.94
N GLY A 22 23.46 -11.75 -6.09
CA GLY A 22 22.97 -10.59 -6.81
C GLY A 22 23.65 -9.29 -6.37
N LEU A 23 23.03 -8.15 -6.73
CA LEU A 23 23.56 -6.84 -6.40
C LEU A 23 22.44 -5.87 -6.01
N ILE A 24 22.78 -4.87 -5.22
CA ILE A 24 21.94 -3.70 -4.93
C ILE A 24 22.72 -2.48 -5.41
N GLU A 25 22.05 -1.70 -6.24
CA GLU A 25 22.61 -0.49 -6.84
C GLU A 25 21.75 0.71 -6.45
N MET A 26 22.38 1.82 -6.11
CA MET A 26 21.76 3.09 -5.83
C MET A 26 22.54 4.20 -6.56
N ARG A 27 21.87 5.02 -7.37
CA ARG A 27 22.50 6.08 -8.20
C ARG A 27 23.70 5.60 -9.06
N ASN A 28 23.58 4.42 -9.67
CA ASN A 28 24.64 3.78 -10.45
C ASN A 28 25.88 3.36 -9.63
N GLU A 29 25.77 3.32 -8.30
CA GLU A 29 26.81 2.79 -7.42
C GLU A 29 26.35 1.48 -6.79
N ILE A 30 27.20 0.44 -6.87
CA ILE A 30 26.91 -0.84 -6.22
C ILE A 30 27.16 -0.70 -4.72
N ILE A 31 26.08 -0.77 -3.93
CA ILE A 31 26.15 -0.70 -2.48
C ILE A 31 26.20 -2.08 -1.80
N SER A 32 25.81 -3.13 -2.52
CA SER A 32 25.95 -4.51 -2.04
C SER A 32 26.09 -5.49 -3.21
N SER A 33 27.03 -6.41 -3.10
CA SER A 33 27.27 -7.52 -4.05
C SER A 33 28.14 -8.58 -3.38
N ASP A 34 28.56 -9.60 -4.12
CA ASP A 34 29.52 -10.60 -3.63
C ASP A 34 30.84 -9.99 -3.13
N LYS A 35 31.25 -8.86 -3.74
CA LYS A 35 32.55 -8.19 -3.51
C LYS A 35 32.47 -6.89 -2.74
N VAL A 36 31.29 -6.25 -2.71
CA VAL A 36 31.08 -4.94 -2.11
C VAL A 36 29.99 -5.07 -1.05
N PHE A 37 30.19 -4.45 0.10
CA PHE A 37 29.17 -4.27 1.11
C PHE A 37 29.40 -2.94 1.81
N VAL A 38 28.55 -1.95 1.48
CA VAL A 38 28.49 -0.67 2.16
C VAL A 38 27.69 -0.85 3.45
N PRO A 39 28.24 -0.52 4.64
CA PRO A 39 27.50 -0.66 5.89
C PRO A 39 26.35 0.36 5.98
N PRO A 40 25.33 0.14 6.82
CA PRO A 40 24.13 0.98 6.91
C PRO A 40 24.41 2.47 7.07
N GLU A 41 25.36 2.82 7.94
CA GLU A 41 25.75 4.20 8.25
C GLU A 41 26.32 4.98 7.08
N ASP A 42 26.82 4.29 6.05
CA ASP A 42 27.45 4.91 4.86
C ASP A 42 26.52 4.88 3.64
N ARG A 43 25.27 4.33 3.75
CA ARG A 43 24.37 4.20 2.60
C ARG A 43 23.56 5.45 2.27
N ASN A 44 23.59 6.47 3.09
CA ASN A 44 22.74 7.66 2.95
C ASN A 44 21.24 7.32 2.80
N VAL A 45 20.77 6.40 3.61
CA VAL A 45 19.40 5.89 3.64
C VAL A 45 18.77 6.18 4.98
N GLY A 46 17.61 6.85 4.99
CA GLY A 46 16.78 7.00 6.18
C GLY A 46 15.86 5.78 6.35
N MET A 47 15.54 5.42 7.60
CA MET A 47 14.56 4.34 7.84
C MET A 47 13.61 4.71 8.98
N VAL A 48 12.32 4.45 8.73
CA VAL A 48 11.25 4.50 9.70
C VAL A 48 10.75 3.08 9.93
N PHE A 49 10.87 2.60 11.15
CA PHE A 49 10.44 1.27 11.57
C PHE A 49 8.95 1.27 11.97
N GLN A 50 8.33 0.12 11.96
CA GLN A 50 6.92 -0.07 12.32
C GLN A 50 6.58 0.40 13.73
N ASP A 51 7.51 0.26 14.68
CA ASP A 51 7.40 0.72 16.09
C ASP A 51 7.99 2.12 16.31
N TYR A 52 8.28 2.84 15.19
CA TYR A 52 8.93 4.15 15.15
C TYR A 52 10.36 4.19 15.69
N ALA A 53 10.79 3.28 16.53
CA ALA A 53 12.10 3.13 17.13
C ALA A 53 12.69 4.46 17.65
N LEU A 54 11.85 5.29 18.30
CA LEU A 54 12.31 6.55 18.91
C LEU A 54 13.17 6.26 20.13
N PHE A 55 14.15 7.12 20.37
CA PHE A 55 14.98 7.05 21.56
C PHE A 55 14.18 7.55 22.77
N PRO A 56 13.75 6.68 23.72
CA PRO A 56 12.82 7.07 24.77
C PRO A 56 13.42 8.01 25.82
N HIS A 57 14.73 8.07 25.89
CA HIS A 57 15.49 8.92 26.81
C HIS A 57 15.89 10.28 26.20
N LEU A 58 15.55 10.52 24.93
CA LEU A 58 15.76 11.78 24.23
C LEU A 58 14.42 12.46 23.96
N ASP A 59 14.39 13.79 24.08
CA ASP A 59 13.27 14.60 23.62
C ASP A 59 13.17 14.64 22.08
N VAL A 60 12.12 15.29 21.56
CA VAL A 60 11.88 15.40 20.10
C VAL A 60 13.05 16.08 19.42
N GLU A 61 13.56 17.20 19.96
CA GLU A 61 14.68 17.94 19.40
C GLU A 61 15.92 17.05 19.25
N LYS A 62 16.25 16.28 20.29
CA LYS A 62 17.41 15.38 20.28
C LYS A 62 17.20 14.13 19.45
N ASN A 63 15.97 13.61 19.36
CA ASN A 63 15.63 12.52 18.45
C ASN A 63 15.88 12.94 17.00
N ILE A 64 15.41 14.12 16.59
CA ILE A 64 15.55 14.62 15.20
C ILE A 64 17.00 14.97 14.89
N SER A 65 17.69 15.65 15.82
CA SER A 65 19.08 16.08 15.63
C SER A 65 20.10 14.95 15.78
N PHE A 66 19.69 13.74 16.14
CA PHE A 66 20.60 12.62 16.40
C PHE A 66 21.52 12.28 15.21
N GLY A 67 21.00 12.39 13.99
CA GLY A 67 21.75 12.14 12.75
C GLY A 67 22.41 13.39 12.15
N LEU A 68 22.21 14.58 12.73
CA LEU A 68 22.75 15.83 12.22
C LEU A 68 24.15 16.13 12.75
N SER A 69 25.00 16.65 11.88
CA SER A 69 26.27 17.23 12.27
C SER A 69 26.09 18.59 13.00
N LYS A 70 27.09 19.02 13.75
CA LYS A 70 27.05 20.34 14.40
C LYS A 70 26.90 21.51 13.41
N ASN A 71 27.42 21.36 12.19
CA ASN A 71 27.30 22.38 11.17
C ASN A 71 25.89 22.51 10.67
N GLU A 72 25.21 21.38 10.36
CA GLU A 72 23.83 21.36 9.91
C GLU A 72 22.86 21.92 10.96
N ILE A 73 23.12 21.65 12.26
CA ILE A 73 22.34 22.26 13.34
C ILE A 73 22.56 23.78 13.37
N ASN A 74 23.80 24.24 13.24
CA ASN A 74 24.10 25.66 13.23
C ASN A 74 23.56 26.41 12.01
N GLU A 75 23.34 25.70 10.89
CA GLU A 75 22.75 26.23 9.66
C GLU A 75 21.22 26.25 9.70
N GLY A 76 20.58 25.82 10.80
CA GLY A 76 19.12 25.87 10.99
C GLY A 76 18.37 24.69 10.43
N ARG A 77 19.04 23.59 10.08
CA ARG A 77 18.39 22.39 9.53
C ARG A 77 17.39 21.76 10.48
N LEU A 78 17.68 21.77 11.77
CA LEU A 78 16.79 21.25 12.80
C LEU A 78 15.47 22.04 12.85
N GLU A 79 15.53 23.37 12.86
CA GLU A 79 14.36 24.24 12.87
C GLU A 79 13.52 24.07 11.61
N GLU A 80 14.17 23.97 10.45
CA GLU A 80 13.49 23.70 9.18
C GLU A 80 12.71 22.38 9.23
N VAL A 81 13.31 21.30 9.74
CA VAL A 81 12.65 19.99 9.84
C VAL A 81 11.52 20.01 10.88
N LEU A 82 11.72 20.67 12.02
CA LEU A 82 10.65 20.84 13.02
C LEU A 82 9.44 21.56 12.45
N GLU A 83 9.64 22.64 11.69
CA GLU A 83 8.59 23.39 11.02
C GLU A 83 7.90 22.54 9.95
N MET A 84 8.67 21.85 9.08
CA MET A 84 8.14 21.00 8.03
C MET A 84 7.20 19.89 8.56
N CYS A 85 7.53 19.36 9.75
CA CYS A 85 6.77 18.27 10.37
C CYS A 85 5.73 18.75 11.41
N ASN A 86 5.53 20.07 11.57
CA ASN A 86 4.64 20.68 12.57
C ASN A 86 4.99 20.22 14.02
N LEU A 87 6.27 20.20 14.37
CA LEU A 87 6.77 19.67 15.62
C LEU A 87 7.34 20.76 16.57
N GLU A 88 7.29 22.05 16.23
CA GLU A 88 7.90 23.15 16.99
C GLU A 88 7.38 23.21 18.43
N ASN A 89 6.08 22.97 18.61
CA ASN A 89 5.43 22.98 19.93
C ASN A 89 5.73 21.74 20.77
N TYR A 90 6.36 20.74 20.18
CA TYR A 90 6.63 19.44 20.83
C TYR A 90 8.11 19.19 21.09
N LYS A 91 9.02 20.10 20.68
CA LYS A 91 10.46 19.90 20.68
C LYS A 91 11.05 19.42 22.01
N ASN A 92 10.51 19.86 23.14
CA ASN A 92 10.98 19.50 24.46
C ASN A 92 10.25 18.29 25.09
N LYS A 93 9.30 17.67 24.35
CA LYS A 93 8.55 16.49 24.85
C LYS A 93 9.33 15.21 24.58
N TYR A 94 9.12 14.23 25.45
CA TYR A 94 9.66 12.89 25.28
C TYR A 94 8.66 12.02 24.50
N PRO A 95 9.11 10.93 23.83
CA PRO A 95 8.22 10.05 23.05
C PRO A 95 6.97 9.57 23.81
N GLN A 96 7.09 9.24 25.08
CA GLN A 96 5.98 8.78 25.92
C GLN A 96 4.91 9.85 26.21
N GLU A 97 5.19 11.12 25.91
CA GLU A 97 4.27 12.24 26.08
C GLU A 97 3.53 12.59 24.78
N LEU A 98 3.80 11.84 23.70
CA LEU A 98 3.29 12.07 22.36
C LEU A 98 2.22 11.04 21.99
N SER A 99 1.24 11.46 21.17
CA SER A 99 0.32 10.51 20.50
C SER A 99 1.07 9.67 19.44
N GLY A 100 0.50 8.54 19.01
CA GLY A 100 1.10 7.70 17.98
C GLY A 100 1.42 8.44 16.70
N GLY A 101 0.52 9.29 16.20
CA GLY A 101 0.76 10.12 15.02
C GLY A 101 1.89 11.15 15.23
N GLN A 102 2.00 11.74 16.43
CA GLN A 102 3.12 12.63 16.76
C GLN A 102 4.45 11.87 16.82
N GLN A 103 4.46 10.67 17.41
CA GLN A 103 5.66 9.81 17.43
C GLN A 103 6.12 9.46 16.00
N GLN A 104 5.17 9.16 15.12
CA GLN A 104 5.47 8.87 13.73
C GLN A 104 6.05 10.08 13.01
N ARG A 105 5.49 11.28 13.19
CA ARG A 105 6.06 12.52 12.64
C ARG A 105 7.50 12.74 13.13
N VAL A 106 7.79 12.47 14.40
CA VAL A 106 9.15 12.56 14.95
C VAL A 106 10.09 11.54 14.30
N ALA A 107 9.62 10.30 14.10
CA ALA A 107 10.41 9.26 13.42
C ALA A 107 10.70 9.63 11.95
N LEU A 108 9.72 10.16 11.25
CA LEU A 108 9.87 10.66 9.88
C LEU A 108 10.83 11.86 9.84
N ALA A 109 10.64 12.84 10.73
CA ALA A 109 11.51 14.02 10.86
C ALA A 109 12.96 13.60 11.10
N ARG A 110 13.20 12.64 12.01
CA ARG A 110 14.53 12.08 12.28
C ARG A 110 15.13 11.42 11.04
N ALA A 111 14.31 10.70 10.26
CA ALA A 111 14.79 10.03 9.06
C ALA A 111 15.10 11.01 7.92
N ILE A 112 14.35 12.12 7.80
CA ILE A 112 14.52 13.15 6.76
C ILE A 112 15.64 14.15 7.11
N ALA A 113 15.87 14.42 8.39
CA ALA A 113 16.76 15.48 8.85
C ALA A 113 18.16 15.45 8.20
N PRO A 114 18.84 14.30 8.07
CA PRO A 114 20.15 14.22 7.42
C PRO A 114 20.14 14.43 5.91
N GLY A 115 18.95 14.58 5.28
CA GLY A 115 18.83 14.70 3.83
C GLY A 115 19.16 13.40 3.07
N PRO A 116 18.58 12.26 3.44
CA PRO A 116 18.91 10.99 2.80
C PRO A 116 18.45 10.96 1.35
N GLU A 117 19.10 10.15 0.53
CA GLU A 117 18.70 9.92 -0.86
C GLU A 117 17.45 9.07 -0.98
N VAL A 118 17.32 8.11 -0.07
CA VAL A 118 16.20 7.16 -0.03
C VAL A 118 15.69 7.05 1.40
N ILE A 119 14.37 7.06 1.57
CA ILE A 119 13.72 6.72 2.83
C ILE A 119 13.00 5.39 2.69
N LEU A 120 13.22 4.52 3.66
CA LEU A 120 12.56 3.22 3.79
C LEU A 120 11.50 3.32 4.89
N LEU A 121 10.26 2.98 4.56
CA LEU A 121 9.13 3.04 5.48
C LEU A 121 8.55 1.62 5.63
N ASP A 122 8.68 1.03 6.82
CA ASP A 122 8.17 -0.32 7.11
C ASP A 122 6.83 -0.23 7.83
N GLU A 123 5.73 -0.47 7.10
CA GLU A 123 4.34 -0.40 7.59
C GLU A 123 4.02 0.89 8.38
N PRO A 124 4.30 2.06 7.82
CA PRO A 124 4.34 3.31 8.59
C PRO A 124 2.99 3.74 9.17
N PHE A 125 1.85 3.29 8.64
CA PHE A 125 0.53 3.77 9.06
C PHE A 125 -0.31 2.73 9.82
N THR A 126 0.22 1.52 10.04
CA THR A 126 -0.52 0.37 10.59
C THR A 126 -0.98 0.56 12.04
N SER A 127 -0.26 1.38 12.83
CA SER A 127 -0.53 1.56 14.26
C SER A 127 -1.57 2.64 14.58
N LEU A 128 -2.19 3.26 13.56
CA LEU A 128 -3.09 4.40 13.70
C LEU A 128 -4.54 4.03 13.39
N ASP A 129 -5.48 4.81 13.91
CA ASP A 129 -6.86 4.76 13.43
C ASP A 129 -6.97 5.27 11.98
N ALA A 130 -8.03 4.84 11.27
CA ALA A 130 -8.19 5.08 9.84
C ALA A 130 -8.23 6.57 9.44
N HIS A 131 -8.76 7.45 10.31
CA HIS A 131 -8.81 8.89 10.04
C HIS A 131 -7.41 9.50 10.14
N MET A 132 -6.73 9.22 11.23
CA MET A 132 -5.39 9.72 11.51
C MET A 132 -4.35 9.16 10.50
N ALA A 133 -4.50 7.88 10.10
CA ALA A 133 -3.66 7.27 9.08
C ALA A 133 -3.77 8.00 7.74
N ARG A 134 -4.99 8.41 7.34
CA ARG A 134 -5.21 9.15 6.09
C ARG A 134 -4.56 10.54 6.12
N GLU A 135 -4.79 11.32 7.17
CA GLU A 135 -4.19 12.65 7.30
C GLU A 135 -2.65 12.59 7.29
N LEU A 136 -2.10 11.65 8.05
CA LEU A 136 -0.66 11.49 8.14
C LEU A 136 -0.03 10.97 6.84
N ARG A 137 -0.74 10.13 6.10
CA ARG A 137 -0.35 9.67 4.76
C ARG A 137 -0.16 10.85 3.82
N ASP A 138 -1.15 11.75 3.77
CA ASP A 138 -1.10 12.94 2.91
C ASP A 138 0.07 13.85 3.31
N GLU A 139 0.32 14.03 4.61
CA GLU A 139 1.46 14.78 5.13
C GLU A 139 2.81 14.15 4.72
N VAL A 140 2.95 12.83 4.89
CA VAL A 140 4.17 12.10 4.50
C VAL A 140 4.46 12.26 3.01
N VAL A 141 3.43 12.09 2.15
CA VAL A 141 3.57 12.28 0.70
C VAL A 141 3.98 13.71 0.37
N TYR A 142 3.35 14.69 1.02
CA TYR A 142 3.69 16.10 0.83
C TYR A 142 5.16 16.38 1.20
N LEU A 143 5.62 15.87 2.35
CA LEU A 143 7.00 16.04 2.82
C LEU A 143 8.01 15.38 1.86
N LEU A 144 7.76 14.16 1.44
CA LEU A 144 8.62 13.42 0.51
C LEU A 144 8.74 14.15 -0.85
N ARG A 145 7.64 14.68 -1.37
CA ARG A 145 7.65 15.48 -2.61
C ARG A 145 8.38 16.82 -2.43
N LYS A 146 8.14 17.51 -1.31
CA LYS A 146 8.81 18.79 -1.01
C LYS A 146 10.32 18.64 -0.87
N THR A 147 10.78 17.52 -0.33
CA THR A 147 12.22 17.23 -0.15
C THR A 147 12.84 16.50 -1.34
N GLU A 148 12.06 16.22 -2.39
CA GLU A 148 12.47 15.42 -3.57
C GLU A 148 13.14 14.08 -3.19
N THR A 149 12.73 13.50 -2.05
CA THR A 149 13.32 12.27 -1.52
C THR A 149 12.61 11.05 -2.09
N THR A 150 13.36 10.10 -2.61
CA THR A 150 12.82 8.80 -3.04
C THR A 150 12.37 8.01 -1.82
N ALA A 151 11.18 7.41 -1.86
CA ALA A 151 10.67 6.59 -0.77
C ALA A 151 10.35 5.17 -1.24
N ILE A 152 10.68 4.19 -0.41
CA ILE A 152 10.22 2.80 -0.56
C ILE A 152 9.34 2.48 0.63
N ILE A 153 8.06 2.22 0.37
CA ILE A 153 7.05 1.94 1.38
C ILE A 153 6.70 0.46 1.31
N VAL A 154 6.83 -0.23 2.42
CA VAL A 154 6.29 -1.57 2.60
C VAL A 154 4.98 -1.46 3.35
N THR A 155 3.93 -2.00 2.77
CA THR A 155 2.60 -2.04 3.38
C THR A 155 1.87 -3.34 3.03
N HIS A 156 0.87 -3.67 3.82
CA HIS A 156 -0.14 -4.66 3.49
C HIS A 156 -1.51 -4.01 3.21
N ASP A 157 -1.60 -2.69 3.33
CA ASP A 157 -2.80 -1.93 3.00
C ASP A 157 -2.80 -1.56 1.51
N GLN A 158 -3.84 -2.02 0.80
CA GLN A 158 -4.00 -1.77 -0.63
C GLN A 158 -4.30 -0.30 -0.94
N GLU A 159 -5.04 0.41 -0.05
CA GLU A 159 -5.35 1.82 -0.26
C GLU A 159 -4.07 2.67 -0.17
N GLU A 160 -3.18 2.32 0.76
CA GLU A 160 -1.87 2.98 0.86
C GLU A 160 -1.07 2.79 -0.42
N ALA A 161 -0.91 1.54 -0.88
CA ALA A 161 -0.14 1.24 -2.07
C ALA A 161 -0.68 1.96 -3.32
N LEU A 162 -2.01 1.96 -3.50
CA LEU A 162 -2.65 2.54 -4.69
C LEU A 162 -2.72 4.07 -4.66
N SER A 163 -2.82 4.70 -3.46
CA SER A 163 -3.03 6.15 -3.35
C SER A 163 -1.73 6.96 -3.20
N VAL A 164 -0.66 6.34 -2.72
CA VAL A 164 0.58 7.04 -2.35
C VAL A 164 1.71 6.83 -3.35
N CYS A 165 1.82 5.62 -3.90
CA CYS A 165 3.00 5.22 -4.66
C CYS A 165 2.87 5.57 -6.15
N ASP A 166 3.97 5.99 -6.77
CA ASP A 166 4.07 6.15 -8.22
C ASP A 166 4.21 4.79 -8.93
N VAL A 167 4.82 3.83 -8.26
CA VAL A 167 4.99 2.44 -8.71
C VAL A 167 4.68 1.49 -7.56
N VAL A 168 3.89 0.46 -7.84
CA VAL A 168 3.56 -0.62 -6.91
C VAL A 168 4.22 -1.91 -7.37
N SER A 169 4.87 -2.61 -6.43
CA SER A 169 5.47 -3.93 -6.68
C SER A 169 4.84 -4.97 -5.78
N VAL A 170 4.21 -5.98 -6.37
CA VAL A 170 3.63 -7.11 -5.62
C VAL A 170 4.66 -8.21 -5.47
N LEU A 171 4.93 -8.58 -4.20
CA LEU A 171 5.84 -9.65 -3.84
C LEU A 171 5.07 -10.91 -3.39
N GLU A 172 5.45 -12.05 -3.95
CA GLU A 172 4.99 -13.37 -3.53
C GLU A 172 6.17 -14.33 -3.42
N ASN A 173 6.29 -15.01 -2.29
CA ASN A 173 7.36 -16.00 -2.05
C ASN A 173 8.78 -15.47 -2.35
N GLY A 174 9.06 -14.20 -1.98
CA GLY A 174 10.36 -13.56 -2.18
C GLY A 174 10.65 -13.10 -3.62
N LYS A 175 9.65 -13.14 -4.51
CA LYS A 175 9.79 -12.70 -5.90
C LYS A 175 8.84 -11.55 -6.21
N VAL A 176 9.29 -10.60 -7.01
CA VAL A 176 8.43 -9.59 -7.60
C VAL A 176 7.64 -10.24 -8.74
N ILE A 177 6.30 -10.29 -8.58
CA ILE A 177 5.40 -10.88 -9.59
C ILE A 177 5.01 -9.84 -10.64
N GLN A 178 4.72 -8.61 -10.18
CA GLN A 178 4.39 -7.49 -11.06
C GLN A 178 4.88 -6.20 -10.42
N SER A 179 5.36 -5.28 -11.27
CA SER A 179 5.69 -3.91 -10.87
C SER A 179 5.15 -2.98 -11.95
N ALA A 180 4.26 -2.07 -11.58
CA ALA A 180 3.57 -1.17 -12.50
C ALA A 180 3.03 0.05 -11.76
N THR A 181 2.45 1.01 -12.50
CA THR A 181 1.69 2.10 -11.87
C THR A 181 0.48 1.54 -11.10
N PRO A 182 -0.01 2.24 -10.06
CA PRO A 182 -1.21 1.82 -9.31
C PRO A 182 -2.40 1.48 -10.23
N GLN A 183 -2.65 2.32 -11.21
CA GLN A 183 -3.75 2.13 -12.15
C GLN A 183 -3.57 0.87 -13.01
N GLU A 184 -2.37 0.64 -13.53
CA GLU A 184 -2.08 -0.53 -14.37
C GLU A 184 -2.16 -1.84 -13.57
N ILE A 185 -1.61 -1.86 -12.33
CA ILE A 185 -1.65 -3.07 -11.49
C ILE A 185 -3.06 -3.43 -11.04
N TYR A 186 -3.92 -2.42 -10.89
CA TYR A 186 -5.33 -2.60 -10.53
C TYR A 186 -6.17 -3.11 -11.71
N LEU A 187 -6.00 -2.51 -12.90
CA LEU A 187 -6.79 -2.82 -14.09
C LEU A 187 -6.28 -4.07 -14.83
N ASN A 188 -4.95 -4.28 -14.87
CA ASN A 188 -4.30 -5.33 -15.64
C ASN A 188 -3.41 -6.25 -14.76
N PRO A 189 -3.98 -6.92 -13.73
CA PRO A 189 -3.20 -7.83 -12.89
C PRO A 189 -2.76 -9.06 -13.69
N VAL A 190 -1.46 -9.42 -13.61
CA VAL A 190 -0.90 -10.57 -14.35
C VAL A 190 -1.28 -11.92 -13.74
N SER A 191 -1.85 -11.95 -12.54
CA SER A 191 -2.27 -13.18 -11.86
C SER A 191 -3.36 -12.90 -10.82
N GLN A 192 -4.05 -13.96 -10.40
CA GLN A 192 -5.01 -13.90 -9.29
C GLN A 192 -4.38 -13.37 -8.01
N THR A 193 -3.13 -13.72 -7.70
CA THR A 193 -2.40 -13.21 -6.54
C THR A 193 -2.28 -11.68 -6.59
N VAL A 194 -1.93 -11.13 -7.75
CA VAL A 194 -1.85 -9.67 -7.92
C VAL A 194 -3.23 -9.04 -7.79
N ALA A 195 -4.25 -9.59 -8.47
CA ALA A 195 -5.62 -9.10 -8.40
C ALA A 195 -6.13 -8.99 -6.95
N ASN A 196 -5.89 -10.05 -6.15
CA ASN A 196 -6.27 -10.12 -4.73
C ASN A 196 -5.42 -9.21 -3.81
N SER A 197 -4.21 -8.86 -4.22
CA SER A 197 -3.33 -7.98 -3.41
C SER A 197 -3.75 -6.51 -3.45
N VAL A 198 -4.51 -6.13 -4.48
CA VAL A 198 -4.93 -4.74 -4.71
C VAL A 198 -6.44 -4.56 -4.74
N GLY A 199 -7.21 -5.53 -4.27
CA GLY A 199 -8.68 -5.49 -4.17
C GLY A 199 -9.26 -6.88 -3.95
N ASP A 200 -10.59 -6.95 -3.85
CA ASP A 200 -11.37 -8.18 -3.65
C ASP A 200 -12.16 -8.54 -4.92
N PRO A 201 -11.51 -8.97 -6.03
CA PRO A 201 -12.21 -9.26 -7.26
C PRO A 201 -13.04 -10.53 -7.17
N ASN A 202 -14.09 -10.62 -7.97
CA ASN A 202 -14.74 -11.89 -8.30
C ASN A 202 -13.85 -12.64 -9.30
N ILE A 203 -13.34 -13.80 -8.92
CA ILE A 203 -12.52 -14.64 -9.79
C ILE A 203 -13.40 -15.76 -10.35
N LEU A 204 -13.54 -15.79 -11.65
CA LEU A 204 -14.37 -16.73 -12.39
C LEU A 204 -13.50 -17.61 -13.27
N LYS A 205 -13.70 -18.92 -13.20
CA LYS A 205 -13.08 -19.83 -14.16
C LYS A 205 -13.86 -19.82 -15.47
N GLY A 206 -13.15 -19.65 -16.57
CA GLY A 206 -13.72 -19.67 -17.90
C GLY A 206 -12.86 -20.47 -18.88
N TYR A 207 -13.46 -20.75 -20.03
CA TYR A 207 -12.75 -21.34 -21.17
C TYR A 207 -13.02 -20.49 -22.39
N SER A 208 -11.97 -19.91 -22.94
CA SER A 208 -12.06 -19.04 -24.11
C SER A 208 -11.96 -19.84 -25.41
N VAL A 209 -12.86 -19.54 -26.33
CA VAL A 209 -12.86 -20.08 -27.70
C VAL A 209 -13.11 -18.93 -28.67
N ASN A 210 -12.26 -18.79 -29.67
CA ASN A 210 -12.35 -17.72 -30.68
C ASN A 210 -12.46 -16.32 -30.07
N GLY A 211 -11.66 -16.04 -29.02
CA GLY A 211 -11.60 -14.74 -28.36
C GLY A 211 -12.78 -14.41 -27.46
N ARG A 212 -13.61 -15.41 -27.10
CA ARG A 212 -14.73 -15.24 -26.16
C ARG A 212 -14.65 -16.25 -25.03
N VAL A 213 -14.74 -15.78 -23.79
CA VAL A 213 -14.78 -16.60 -22.60
C VAL A 213 -16.17 -16.59 -21.98
N GLU A 214 -16.75 -17.76 -21.80
CA GLU A 214 -18.02 -17.93 -21.09
C GLU A 214 -17.77 -18.19 -19.62
N THR A 215 -18.46 -17.46 -18.76
CA THR A 215 -18.40 -17.56 -17.30
C THR A 215 -19.80 -17.63 -16.71
N SER A 216 -19.89 -17.82 -15.39
CA SER A 216 -21.16 -17.80 -14.66
C SER A 216 -21.80 -16.40 -14.52
N LEU A 217 -21.07 -15.32 -14.83
CA LEU A 217 -21.60 -13.95 -14.83
C LEU A 217 -21.77 -13.36 -16.23
N GLY A 218 -21.46 -14.11 -17.29
CA GLY A 218 -21.63 -13.66 -18.67
C GLY A 218 -20.47 -14.05 -19.58
N THR A 219 -20.48 -13.47 -20.78
CA THR A 219 -19.47 -13.71 -21.81
C THR A 219 -18.58 -12.47 -21.96
N PHE A 220 -17.26 -12.67 -21.92
CA PHE A 220 -16.27 -11.61 -22.02
C PHE A 220 -15.36 -11.82 -23.22
N VAL A 221 -14.69 -10.77 -23.65
CA VAL A 221 -13.65 -10.84 -24.70
C VAL A 221 -12.33 -11.27 -24.06
N SER A 222 -11.60 -12.15 -24.77
CA SER A 222 -10.29 -12.62 -24.35
C SER A 222 -9.32 -12.55 -25.52
N ALA A 223 -8.09 -12.13 -25.25
CA ALA A 223 -7.00 -12.16 -26.23
C ALA A 223 -6.40 -13.58 -26.42
N TYR A 224 -6.72 -14.52 -25.54
CA TYR A 224 -6.15 -15.87 -25.47
C TYR A 224 -7.26 -16.92 -25.51
N ASP A 225 -7.02 -18.03 -26.19
CA ASP A 225 -7.88 -19.21 -26.15
C ASP A 225 -7.39 -20.21 -25.10
N GLY A 226 -8.31 -20.97 -24.53
CA GLY A 226 -8.06 -21.99 -23.50
C GLY A 226 -8.65 -21.65 -22.13
N ALA A 227 -8.23 -22.41 -21.12
CA ALA A 227 -8.66 -22.19 -19.74
C ALA A 227 -8.00 -20.91 -19.17
N LEU A 228 -8.81 -20.06 -18.57
CA LEU A 228 -8.33 -18.80 -17.94
C LEU A 228 -9.23 -18.40 -16.79
N ASP A 229 -8.70 -17.55 -15.92
CA ASP A 229 -9.45 -16.89 -14.86
C ASP A 229 -9.84 -15.48 -15.30
N VAL A 230 -11.13 -15.16 -15.18
CA VAL A 230 -11.67 -13.82 -15.43
C VAL A 230 -11.81 -13.10 -14.08
N SER A 231 -11.19 -11.95 -13.95
CA SER A 231 -11.25 -11.10 -12.76
C SER A 231 -12.25 -9.96 -12.99
N ILE A 232 -13.29 -9.87 -12.16
CA ILE A 232 -14.30 -8.81 -12.24
C ILE A 232 -14.30 -8.05 -10.92
N ARG A 233 -14.03 -6.75 -10.98
CA ARG A 233 -14.07 -5.90 -9.79
C ARG A 233 -15.52 -5.75 -9.30
N PRO A 234 -15.77 -5.74 -7.97
CA PRO A 234 -17.12 -5.58 -7.41
C PRO A 234 -17.83 -4.30 -7.87
N GLU A 235 -17.08 -3.21 -8.06
CA GLU A 235 -17.60 -1.91 -8.54
C GLU A 235 -17.96 -1.89 -10.01
N CYS A 236 -17.54 -2.89 -10.80
CA CYS A 236 -17.96 -3.04 -12.20
C CYS A 236 -19.29 -3.77 -12.33
N ILE A 237 -19.87 -4.27 -11.23
CA ILE A 237 -21.14 -4.99 -11.26
C ILE A 237 -22.25 -4.05 -10.78
N GLU A 238 -23.10 -3.64 -11.71
CA GLU A 238 -24.29 -2.87 -11.43
C GLU A 238 -25.45 -3.79 -11.07
N LEU A 239 -26.21 -3.43 -10.03
CA LEU A 239 -27.32 -4.21 -9.51
C LEU A 239 -28.64 -3.48 -9.73
N THR A 240 -29.65 -4.20 -10.20
CA THR A 240 -31.03 -3.69 -10.32
C THR A 240 -31.98 -4.64 -9.59
N LEU A 241 -32.81 -4.08 -8.68
CA LEU A 241 -33.88 -4.83 -8.02
C LEU A 241 -34.92 -5.25 -9.04
N ASP A 242 -35.24 -6.53 -9.07
CA ASP A 242 -36.23 -7.11 -9.97
C ASP A 242 -36.86 -8.37 -9.34
N SER A 243 -38.18 -8.41 -9.17
CA SER A 243 -38.88 -9.54 -8.57
C SER A 243 -38.63 -10.87 -9.31
N ASP A 244 -38.36 -10.80 -10.61
CA ASP A 244 -38.08 -11.95 -11.49
C ASP A 244 -36.56 -12.10 -11.74
N GLY A 245 -35.74 -11.36 -11.00
CA GLY A 245 -34.27 -11.33 -11.15
C GLY A 245 -33.62 -12.70 -11.04
N SER A 246 -32.53 -12.86 -11.78
CA SER A 246 -31.85 -14.16 -11.92
C SER A 246 -30.89 -14.46 -10.72
N TYR A 247 -30.59 -13.46 -9.89
CA TYR A 247 -29.69 -13.59 -8.74
C TYR A 247 -30.43 -13.27 -7.45
N LEU A 248 -29.92 -13.82 -6.33
CA LEU A 248 -30.48 -13.64 -4.99
C LEU A 248 -29.47 -12.97 -4.09
N VAL A 249 -29.85 -11.85 -3.46
CA VAL A 249 -29.05 -11.18 -2.45
C VAL A 249 -28.92 -12.06 -1.20
N LYS A 250 -27.69 -12.25 -0.73
CA LYS A 250 -27.37 -13.00 0.49
C LYS A 250 -27.16 -12.10 1.68
N GLU A 251 -26.45 -11.01 1.47
CA GLU A 251 -26.03 -10.09 2.51
C GLU A 251 -25.72 -8.72 1.88
N CYS A 252 -26.03 -7.66 2.60
CA CYS A 252 -25.60 -6.31 2.28
C CYS A 252 -24.87 -5.71 3.48
N THR A 253 -23.63 -5.29 3.31
CA THR A 253 -22.83 -4.62 4.32
C THR A 253 -22.67 -3.15 3.97
N PHE A 254 -23.16 -2.27 4.83
CA PHE A 254 -23.11 -0.81 4.64
C PHE A 254 -21.87 -0.21 5.28
N TYR A 255 -21.10 0.56 4.48
CA TYR A 255 -19.86 1.24 4.92
C TYR A 255 -19.98 2.78 5.01
N GLY A 256 -21.20 3.32 4.89
CA GLY A 256 -21.47 4.77 4.94
C GLY A 256 -21.41 5.41 3.55
N HIS A 257 -20.27 5.45 2.92
CA HIS A 257 -20.08 6.03 1.59
C HIS A 257 -20.39 5.05 0.44
N ASP A 258 -20.33 3.75 0.72
CA ASP A 258 -20.67 2.66 -0.20
C ASP A 258 -21.27 1.47 0.56
N GLN A 259 -21.63 0.45 -0.18
CA GLN A 259 -22.10 -0.83 0.34
C GLN A 259 -21.56 -1.99 -0.51
N VAL A 260 -21.31 -3.11 0.14
CA VAL A 260 -20.91 -4.37 -0.51
C VAL A 260 -22.07 -5.35 -0.42
N ILE A 261 -22.53 -5.82 -1.57
CA ILE A 261 -23.62 -6.75 -1.71
C ILE A 261 -23.07 -8.11 -2.13
N SER A 262 -23.28 -9.13 -1.29
CA SER A 262 -23.03 -10.52 -1.66
C SER A 262 -24.30 -11.12 -2.27
N PHE A 263 -24.22 -11.70 -3.46
CA PHE A 263 -25.35 -12.31 -4.15
C PHE A 263 -24.96 -13.64 -4.76
N GLN A 264 -25.95 -14.48 -5.06
CA GLN A 264 -25.72 -15.81 -5.64
C GLN A 264 -26.55 -16.01 -6.90
N ASN A 265 -26.01 -16.82 -7.82
CA ASN A 265 -26.76 -17.34 -8.98
C ASN A 265 -27.60 -18.60 -8.63
N SER A 266 -28.31 -19.13 -9.59
CA SER A 266 -29.12 -20.34 -9.43
C SER A 266 -28.30 -21.61 -9.12
N LYS A 267 -26.99 -21.60 -9.35
CA LYS A 267 -26.07 -22.71 -9.03
C LYS A 267 -25.47 -22.59 -7.63
N GLY A 268 -25.77 -21.51 -6.91
CA GLY A 268 -25.23 -21.25 -5.56
C GLY A 268 -23.83 -20.66 -5.54
N GLU A 269 -23.28 -20.23 -6.69
CA GLU A 269 -22.02 -19.48 -6.75
C GLU A 269 -22.25 -18.07 -6.21
N VAL A 270 -21.37 -17.63 -5.32
CA VAL A 270 -21.47 -16.33 -4.63
C VAL A 270 -20.52 -15.32 -5.24
N PHE A 271 -21.04 -14.12 -5.46
CA PHE A 271 -20.33 -12.98 -6.03
C PHE A 271 -20.53 -11.75 -5.15
N ARG A 272 -19.71 -10.74 -5.38
CA ARG A 272 -19.77 -9.46 -4.68
C ARG A 272 -19.90 -8.31 -5.68
N ALA A 273 -20.78 -7.37 -5.37
CA ALA A 273 -20.84 -6.07 -6.02
C ALA A 273 -20.58 -4.96 -5.00
N ARG A 274 -20.10 -3.83 -5.46
CA ARG A 274 -19.94 -2.63 -4.67
C ARG A 274 -20.72 -1.49 -5.33
N SER A 275 -21.61 -0.84 -4.60
CA SER A 275 -22.44 0.24 -5.11
C SER A 275 -22.56 1.40 -4.14
N LEU A 276 -22.99 2.55 -4.65
CA LEU A 276 -23.36 3.69 -3.81
C LEU A 276 -24.59 3.32 -2.95
N PRO A 277 -24.73 3.90 -1.74
CA PRO A 277 -25.76 3.50 -0.78
C PRO A 277 -27.13 4.17 -1.02
N ASN A 278 -27.49 4.44 -2.28
CA ASN A 278 -28.76 5.06 -2.69
C ASN A 278 -29.88 4.06 -2.92
N THR A 279 -29.58 2.76 -2.97
CA THR A 279 -30.55 1.67 -3.04
C THR A 279 -30.34 0.74 -1.86
N ILE A 280 -31.38 0.40 -1.13
CA ILE A 280 -31.32 -0.56 -0.02
C ILE A 280 -31.54 -1.96 -0.60
N TYR A 281 -30.60 -2.87 -0.32
CA TYR A 281 -30.69 -4.29 -0.64
C TYR A 281 -30.86 -5.11 0.62
N GLU A 282 -31.80 -6.03 0.65
CA GLU A 282 -32.04 -6.93 1.77
C GLU A 282 -31.78 -8.39 1.38
N ALA A 283 -31.42 -9.22 2.35
CA ALA A 283 -31.24 -10.64 2.12
C ALA A 283 -32.57 -11.25 1.65
N GLY A 284 -32.54 -11.95 0.51
CA GLY A 284 -33.70 -12.50 -0.13
C GLY A 284 -34.22 -11.68 -1.31
N ASP A 285 -33.75 -10.47 -1.53
CA ASP A 285 -34.08 -9.69 -2.71
C ASP A 285 -33.60 -10.39 -3.98
N ARG A 286 -34.41 -10.30 -5.04
CA ARG A 286 -33.98 -10.71 -6.37
C ARG A 286 -33.46 -9.54 -7.14
N ILE A 287 -32.39 -9.79 -7.89
CA ILE A 287 -31.69 -8.77 -8.66
C ILE A 287 -31.30 -9.29 -10.04
N ASN A 288 -31.16 -8.37 -10.97
CA ASN A 288 -30.42 -8.56 -12.21
C ASN A 288 -29.08 -7.82 -12.10
N ILE A 289 -28.11 -8.24 -12.90
CA ILE A 289 -26.78 -7.63 -12.93
C ILE A 289 -26.46 -7.14 -14.34
N GLU A 290 -25.70 -6.06 -14.42
CA GLU A 290 -25.02 -5.60 -15.60
C GLU A 290 -23.54 -5.38 -15.25
N ILE A 291 -22.64 -5.75 -16.16
CA ILE A 291 -21.20 -5.61 -15.93
C ILE A 291 -20.70 -4.53 -16.88
N SER A 292 -20.24 -3.42 -16.30
CA SER A 292 -19.59 -2.34 -17.02
C SER A 292 -18.12 -2.71 -17.34
N GLU A 293 -17.70 -2.39 -18.58
CA GLU A 293 -16.32 -2.62 -19.03
C GLU A 293 -15.32 -1.65 -18.37
#